data_e3cde3bd9e34544de7da3b3ff37470e6
#
_entry.id   e3cde3bd9e34544de7da3b3ff37470e6
#
_cell.length_a   1.000
_cell.length_b   1.000
_cell.length_c   1.000
_cell.angle_alpha   90.00
_cell.angle_beta   90.00
_cell.angle_gamma   90.00
#
_symmetry.space_group_name_H-M   'P 1'
#
loop_
_entity.id
_entity.type
_entity.pdbx_description
1 polymer ?
#
loop_
_entity_poly.entity_id
_entity_poly.type
_entity_poly.pdbx_seq_one_letter_code
_entity_poly.pdbx_strand_id
1 'polypeptide(L)'
;MTLTSFQEELCSTSRWDFTDLKALFVNCTLKPSPETSNTEGLMRISEAIMERNGVEVDFVRAVDHDLAPGVWPDMREHGAATDEWPELYERVQAADILVVGSPIWLGEKSSVCTRVIERLYGGSHLLNDQGQYAYYGRVGGCLVTGNEDGVKHCAMNVLYSLQHLGYVIPPQADAGWIGEAGPGPSYLDAGSGGPANDFTNRNTTFMTWNLLHVARMLKDAGGIPAHGNQRSEWDAGCRFDFPNPEHR
;
A
#
# COMPACT_ATOMS: atom_id res chain seq x y z
N MET A 1 -9.89 -15.54 5.78
CA MET A 1 -11.25 -15.09 5.39
C MET A 1 -11.71 -15.87 4.18
N THR A 2 -13.03 -16.07 4.01
CA THR A 2 -13.56 -16.82 2.87
C THR A 2 -14.03 -15.83 1.81
N LEU A 3 -13.60 -16.01 0.58
CA LEU A 3 -14.09 -15.24 -0.56
C LEU A 3 -15.57 -15.54 -0.83
N THR A 4 -16.30 -14.59 -1.39
CA THR A 4 -17.64 -14.83 -1.90
C THR A 4 -17.59 -15.77 -3.10
N SER A 5 -18.70 -16.45 -3.42
CA SER A 5 -18.78 -17.34 -4.58
C SER A 5 -18.43 -16.60 -5.89
N PHE A 6 -18.80 -15.34 -6.01
CA PHE A 6 -18.48 -14.53 -7.18
C PHE A 6 -16.99 -14.17 -7.26
N GLN A 7 -16.34 -13.87 -6.13
CA GLN A 7 -14.88 -13.65 -6.09
C GLN A 7 -14.11 -14.92 -6.46
N GLU A 8 -14.54 -16.09 -5.98
CA GLU A 8 -13.96 -17.39 -6.35
C GLU A 8 -14.17 -17.68 -7.86
N GLU A 9 -15.34 -17.38 -8.41
CA GLU A 9 -15.62 -17.54 -9.84
C GLU A 9 -14.69 -16.64 -10.68
N LEU A 10 -14.51 -15.36 -10.31
CA LEU A 10 -13.59 -14.45 -10.99
C LEU A 10 -12.16 -15.00 -11.00
N CYS A 11 -11.69 -15.51 -9.85
CA CYS A 11 -10.35 -16.09 -9.78
C CYS A 11 -10.23 -17.36 -10.67
N SER A 12 -11.22 -18.26 -10.65
CA SER A 12 -11.18 -19.51 -11.38
C SER A 12 -11.33 -19.34 -12.90
N THR A 13 -11.97 -18.26 -13.35
CA THR A 13 -12.20 -17.95 -14.77
C THR A 13 -11.17 -16.99 -15.36
N SER A 14 -10.25 -16.48 -14.53
CA SER A 14 -9.17 -15.63 -14.98
C SER A 14 -8.26 -16.38 -15.96
N ARG A 15 -7.92 -15.69 -17.06
CA ARG A 15 -6.94 -16.17 -18.06
C ARG A 15 -5.64 -15.38 -18.05
N TRP A 16 -5.50 -14.49 -17.07
CA TRP A 16 -4.30 -13.69 -16.88
C TRP A 16 -3.33 -14.42 -15.95
N ASP A 17 -2.05 -14.34 -16.26
CA ASP A 17 -0.97 -14.91 -15.43
C ASP A 17 -0.37 -13.84 -14.55
N PHE A 18 -0.43 -14.05 -13.23
CA PHE A 18 0.13 -13.16 -12.21
C PHE A 18 1.16 -13.86 -11.32
N THR A 19 1.59 -15.08 -11.68
CA THR A 19 2.40 -15.96 -10.81
C THR A 19 3.80 -15.44 -10.49
N ASP A 20 4.32 -14.51 -11.27
CA ASP A 20 5.61 -13.85 -11.02
C ASP A 20 5.49 -12.49 -10.32
N LEU A 21 4.26 -12.08 -9.97
CA LEU A 21 4.05 -10.86 -9.19
C LEU A 21 4.23 -11.14 -7.69
N LYS A 22 4.71 -10.10 -7.01
CA LYS A 22 4.83 -10.08 -5.55
C LYS A 22 4.04 -8.92 -4.97
N ALA A 23 3.30 -9.18 -3.91
CA ALA A 23 2.54 -8.18 -3.19
C ALA A 23 2.98 -8.09 -1.73
N LEU A 24 3.13 -6.88 -1.22
CA LEU A 24 3.32 -6.61 0.21
C LEU A 24 2.09 -5.91 0.76
N PHE A 25 1.50 -6.49 1.80
CA PHE A 25 0.44 -5.89 2.59
C PHE A 25 1.02 -5.35 3.90
N VAL A 26 0.83 -4.05 4.16
CA VAL A 26 1.29 -3.41 5.40
C VAL A 26 0.07 -2.98 6.22
N ASN A 27 -0.24 -3.74 7.25
CA ASN A 27 -1.32 -3.45 8.18
C ASN A 27 -0.84 -2.45 9.25
N CYS A 28 -1.40 -1.25 9.22
CA CYS A 28 -1.08 -0.16 10.13
C CYS A 28 -2.05 -0.06 11.32
N THR A 29 -2.59 -1.18 11.78
CA THR A 29 -3.36 -1.24 13.03
C THR A 29 -2.49 -0.80 14.22
N LEU A 30 -3.14 -0.29 15.29
CA LEU A 30 -2.46 0.00 16.56
C LEU A 30 -2.38 -1.21 17.49
N LYS A 31 -3.02 -2.34 17.10
CA LYS A 31 -3.09 -3.56 17.91
C LYS A 31 -1.93 -4.50 17.53
N PRO A 32 -1.05 -4.86 18.47
CA PRO A 32 0.00 -5.83 18.21
C PRO A 32 -0.57 -7.25 17.99
N SER A 33 0.21 -8.11 17.36
CA SER A 33 -0.14 -9.53 17.26
C SER A 33 -0.11 -10.20 18.65
N PRO A 34 -1.04 -11.11 18.96
CA PRO A 34 -2.07 -11.71 18.08
C PRO A 34 -3.45 -11.04 18.19
N GLU A 35 -3.55 -9.81 18.64
CA GLU A 35 -4.85 -9.13 18.78
C GLU A 35 -5.58 -9.05 17.43
N THR A 36 -6.92 -9.20 17.47
CA THR A 36 -7.75 -9.12 16.27
C THR A 36 -7.73 -7.71 15.68
N SER A 37 -7.28 -7.60 14.42
CA SER A 37 -7.32 -6.35 13.64
C SER A 37 -8.45 -6.38 12.64
N ASN A 38 -9.38 -5.43 12.74
CA ASN A 38 -10.47 -5.26 11.79
C ASN A 38 -9.94 -4.88 10.39
N THR A 39 -8.93 -4.03 10.34
CA THR A 39 -8.24 -3.66 9.08
C THR A 39 -7.62 -4.88 8.41
N GLU A 40 -6.95 -5.74 9.18
CA GLU A 40 -6.43 -7.01 8.66
C GLU A 40 -7.54 -7.87 8.05
N GLY A 41 -8.69 -7.96 8.72
CA GLY A 41 -9.83 -8.73 8.22
C GLY A 41 -10.27 -8.30 6.81
N LEU A 42 -10.30 -6.99 6.53
CA LEU A 42 -10.58 -6.49 5.20
C LEU A 42 -9.41 -6.76 4.22
N MET A 43 -8.17 -6.55 4.65
CA MET A 43 -6.98 -6.80 3.83
C MET A 43 -6.88 -8.26 3.37
N ARG A 44 -7.27 -9.22 4.23
CA ARG A 44 -7.26 -10.65 3.92
C ARG A 44 -8.19 -11.07 2.77
N ILE A 45 -9.20 -10.26 2.43
CA ILE A 45 -10.01 -10.47 1.22
C ILE A 45 -9.19 -10.19 -0.04
N SER A 46 -8.49 -9.05 -0.06
CA SER A 46 -7.63 -8.68 -1.19
C SER A 46 -6.45 -9.64 -1.34
N GLU A 47 -5.80 -10.00 -0.24
CA GLU A 47 -4.75 -11.02 -0.18
C GLU A 47 -5.23 -12.35 -0.78
N ALA A 48 -6.38 -12.87 -0.33
CA ALA A 48 -6.90 -14.14 -0.81
C ALA A 48 -7.20 -14.13 -2.32
N ILE A 49 -7.67 -13.00 -2.88
CA ILE A 49 -7.83 -12.85 -4.34
C ILE A 49 -6.47 -12.92 -5.05
N MET A 50 -5.45 -12.26 -4.51
CA MET A 50 -4.10 -12.27 -5.10
C MET A 50 -3.49 -13.68 -5.05
N GLU A 51 -3.55 -14.35 -3.89
CA GLU A 51 -3.05 -15.73 -3.73
C GLU A 51 -3.76 -16.72 -4.66
N ARG A 52 -5.10 -16.59 -4.85
CA ARG A 52 -5.86 -17.43 -5.79
C ARG A 52 -5.43 -17.24 -7.25
N ASN A 53 -4.84 -16.10 -7.57
CA ASN A 53 -4.26 -15.79 -8.87
C ASN A 53 -2.74 -16.08 -8.94
N GLY A 54 -2.16 -16.74 -7.94
CA GLY A 54 -0.78 -17.20 -7.93
C GLY A 54 0.26 -16.14 -7.53
N VAL A 55 -0.18 -14.97 -7.05
CA VAL A 55 0.75 -13.92 -6.55
C VAL A 55 1.41 -14.37 -5.27
N GLU A 56 2.72 -14.18 -5.15
CA GLU A 56 3.43 -14.31 -3.89
C GLU A 56 3.07 -13.14 -2.97
N VAL A 57 2.38 -13.43 -1.86
CA VAL A 57 1.92 -12.39 -0.93
C VAL A 57 2.73 -12.44 0.36
N ASP A 58 3.25 -11.29 0.75
CA ASP A 58 3.89 -11.02 2.02
C ASP A 58 3.00 -10.08 2.85
N PHE A 59 2.87 -10.35 4.14
CA PHE A 59 1.98 -9.61 5.03
C PHE A 59 2.70 -9.17 6.30
N VAL A 60 2.68 -7.85 6.56
CA VAL A 60 3.34 -7.23 7.72
C VAL A 60 2.32 -6.49 8.56
N ARG A 61 2.39 -6.67 9.86
CA ARG A 61 1.74 -5.79 10.83
C ARG A 61 2.79 -4.83 11.39
N ALA A 62 2.73 -3.56 10.96
CA ALA A 62 3.81 -2.59 11.19
C ALA A 62 4.07 -2.33 12.69
N VAL A 63 3.06 -2.44 13.54
CA VAL A 63 3.21 -2.24 15.00
C VAL A 63 4.01 -3.34 15.69
N ASP A 64 4.18 -4.49 15.05
CA ASP A 64 4.98 -5.60 15.59
C ASP A 64 6.48 -5.38 15.37
N HIS A 65 6.87 -4.34 14.65
CA HIS A 65 8.24 -3.97 14.34
C HIS A 65 8.64 -2.67 15.03
N ASP A 66 9.87 -2.60 15.48
CA ASP A 66 10.44 -1.38 16.04
C ASP A 66 10.85 -0.42 14.92
N LEU A 67 9.87 0.34 14.43
CA LEU A 67 10.06 1.33 13.39
C LEU A 67 10.34 2.70 14.01
N ALA A 68 11.58 3.13 14.01
CA ALA A 68 11.95 4.45 14.52
C ALA A 68 11.25 5.57 13.71
N PRO A 69 10.76 6.65 14.36
CA PRO A 69 10.22 7.80 13.65
C PRO A 69 11.34 8.53 12.89
N GLY A 70 11.04 9.00 11.69
CA GLY A 70 12.00 9.75 10.87
C GLY A 70 11.85 9.48 9.38
N VAL A 71 12.67 10.17 8.61
CA VAL A 71 12.61 10.23 7.14
C VAL A 71 13.93 9.86 6.46
N TRP A 72 14.75 9.05 7.12
CA TRP A 72 15.99 8.51 6.56
C TRP A 72 15.87 7.00 6.35
N PRO A 73 16.66 6.41 5.44
CA PRO A 73 16.63 4.96 5.21
C PRO A 73 16.91 4.15 6.47
N ASP A 74 17.88 4.57 7.29
CA ASP A 74 18.25 3.96 8.57
C ASP A 74 18.33 5.04 9.65
N MET A 75 17.41 5.03 10.58
CA MET A 75 17.37 6.00 11.67
C MET A 75 18.42 5.75 12.74
N ARG A 76 19.06 4.58 12.77
CA ARG A 76 20.20 4.31 13.68
C ARG A 76 21.37 5.25 13.39
N GLU A 77 21.56 5.64 12.13
CA GLU A 77 22.54 6.64 11.72
C GLU A 77 22.16 8.08 12.11
N HIS A 78 20.91 8.27 12.56
CA HIS A 78 20.33 9.57 12.93
C HIS A 78 19.84 9.62 14.39
N GLY A 79 20.41 8.77 15.25
CA GLY A 79 20.24 8.84 16.71
C GLY A 79 19.17 7.92 17.29
N ALA A 80 18.50 7.10 16.51
CA ALA A 80 17.66 6.03 17.03
C ALA A 80 18.53 4.90 17.60
N ALA A 81 18.12 4.32 18.74
CA ALA A 81 18.83 3.18 19.31
C ALA A 81 18.65 1.91 18.50
N THR A 82 17.46 1.73 17.95
CA THR A 82 17.04 0.58 17.15
C THR A 82 16.18 1.05 15.98
N ASP A 83 16.16 0.31 14.89
CA ASP A 83 15.28 0.56 13.74
C ASP A 83 15.23 -0.71 12.87
N GLU A 84 14.06 -1.33 12.77
CA GLU A 84 13.82 -2.51 11.90
C GLU A 84 13.32 -2.11 10.50
N TRP A 85 13.26 -0.80 10.21
CA TRP A 85 12.81 -0.35 8.90
C TRP A 85 13.70 -0.82 7.74
N PRO A 86 15.05 -0.84 7.83
CA PRO A 86 15.88 -1.29 6.73
C PRO A 86 15.49 -2.69 6.23
N GLU A 87 15.23 -3.64 7.14
CA GLU A 87 14.81 -5.00 6.81
C GLU A 87 13.40 -5.03 6.19
N LEU A 88 12.49 -4.20 6.71
CA LEU A 88 11.15 -4.05 6.12
C LEU A 88 11.21 -3.38 4.75
N TYR A 89 12.11 -2.43 4.56
CA TYR A 89 12.30 -1.73 3.30
C TYR A 89 12.76 -2.66 2.17
N GLU A 90 13.58 -3.66 2.46
CA GLU A 90 13.93 -4.70 1.48
C GLU A 90 12.69 -5.43 0.97
N ARG A 91 11.73 -5.74 1.84
CA ARG A 91 10.44 -6.35 1.46
C ARG A 91 9.60 -5.41 0.59
N VAL A 92 9.60 -4.11 0.93
CA VAL A 92 8.95 -3.08 0.09
C VAL A 92 9.56 -3.05 -1.32
N GLN A 93 10.88 -3.08 -1.41
CA GLN A 93 11.58 -3.05 -2.70
C GLN A 93 11.42 -4.34 -3.52
N ALA A 94 11.15 -5.46 -2.89
CA ALA A 94 10.91 -6.73 -3.58
C ALA A 94 9.49 -6.84 -4.18
N ALA A 95 8.54 -6.01 -3.73
CA ALA A 95 7.14 -6.10 -4.11
C ALA A 95 6.81 -5.27 -5.36
N ASP A 96 6.03 -5.84 -6.27
CA ASP A 96 5.42 -5.15 -7.42
C ASP A 96 4.16 -4.36 -6.99
N ILE A 97 3.51 -4.81 -5.93
CA ILE A 97 2.25 -4.25 -5.41
C ILE A 97 2.42 -3.95 -3.93
N LEU A 98 2.10 -2.71 -3.52
CA LEU A 98 2.03 -2.32 -2.11
C LEU A 98 0.60 -1.98 -1.72
N VAL A 99 0.04 -2.67 -0.73
CA VAL A 99 -1.28 -2.37 -0.16
C VAL A 99 -1.11 -1.91 1.28
N VAL A 100 -1.49 -0.66 1.55
CA VAL A 100 -1.45 -0.10 2.90
C VAL A 100 -2.83 -0.16 3.52
N GLY A 101 -2.95 -0.82 4.66
CA GLY A 101 -4.19 -0.89 5.43
C GLY A 101 -4.14 -0.01 6.67
N SER A 102 -5.16 0.83 6.91
CA SER A 102 -5.23 1.69 8.09
C SER A 102 -6.60 1.69 8.75
N PRO A 103 -6.69 1.64 10.09
CA PRO A 103 -7.90 2.05 10.78
C PRO A 103 -8.07 3.58 10.72
N ILE A 104 -9.32 4.03 10.91
CA ILE A 104 -9.66 5.45 11.09
C ILE A 104 -9.61 5.78 12.58
N TRP A 105 -8.96 6.89 12.90
CA TRP A 105 -8.96 7.52 14.21
C TRP A 105 -9.19 9.03 14.07
N LEU A 106 -10.29 9.54 14.62
CA LEU A 106 -10.69 10.95 14.52
C LEU A 106 -10.72 11.47 13.06
N GLY A 107 -11.22 10.65 12.14
CA GLY A 107 -11.27 10.96 10.71
C GLY A 107 -9.95 10.79 9.96
N GLU A 108 -8.86 10.44 10.64
CA GLU A 108 -7.52 10.31 10.09
C GLU A 108 -7.02 8.86 10.09
N LYS A 109 -6.04 8.57 9.23
CA LYS A 109 -5.27 7.32 9.28
C LYS A 109 -4.49 7.21 10.60
N SER A 110 -4.18 5.99 11.01
CA SER A 110 -3.42 5.76 12.24
C SER A 110 -2.04 6.41 12.25
N SER A 111 -1.51 6.67 13.44
CA SER A 111 -0.12 7.14 13.62
C SER A 111 0.90 6.14 13.08
N VAL A 112 0.62 4.83 13.15
CA VAL A 112 1.44 3.78 12.56
C VAL A 112 1.47 3.92 11.03
N CYS A 113 0.32 4.20 10.39
CA CYS A 113 0.27 4.44 8.95
C CYS A 113 1.06 5.70 8.56
N THR A 114 0.96 6.77 9.34
CA THR A 114 1.76 7.98 9.15
C THR A 114 3.26 7.67 9.21
N ARG A 115 3.68 6.90 10.23
CA ARG A 115 5.08 6.46 10.37
C ARG A 115 5.54 5.65 9.17
N VAL A 116 4.76 4.67 8.71
CA VAL A 116 5.10 3.88 7.52
C VAL A 116 5.30 4.78 6.30
N ILE A 117 4.42 5.78 6.08
CA ILE A 117 4.57 6.75 4.97
C ILE A 117 5.85 7.58 5.11
N GLU A 118 6.16 8.07 6.31
CA GLU A 118 7.39 8.81 6.58
C GLU A 118 8.63 7.94 6.33
N ARG A 119 8.59 6.68 6.71
CA ARG A 119 9.68 5.74 6.44
C ARG A 119 9.82 5.41 4.95
N LEU A 120 8.73 5.27 4.21
CA LEU A 120 8.77 5.16 2.74
C LEU A 120 9.41 6.40 2.11
N TYR A 121 9.08 7.59 2.63
CA TYR A 121 9.71 8.85 2.16
C TYR A 121 11.23 8.85 2.39
N GLY A 122 11.72 8.20 3.42
CA GLY A 122 13.16 8.00 3.66
C GLY A 122 13.91 7.42 2.46
N GLY A 123 13.27 6.55 1.68
CA GLY A 123 13.81 5.96 0.46
C GLY A 123 13.55 6.77 -0.83
N SER A 124 12.91 7.95 -0.73
CA SER A 124 12.47 8.72 -1.91
C SER A 124 13.60 9.26 -2.78
N HIS A 125 14.83 9.35 -2.25
CA HIS A 125 16.01 9.80 -2.98
C HIS A 125 16.75 8.66 -3.68
N LEU A 126 16.41 7.41 -3.39
CA LEU A 126 17.05 6.25 -4.00
C LEU A 126 16.58 6.09 -5.44
N LEU A 127 17.47 5.59 -6.28
CA LEU A 127 17.22 5.42 -7.71
C LEU A 127 17.25 3.93 -8.08
N ASN A 128 16.48 3.58 -9.10
CA ASN A 128 16.57 2.30 -9.77
C ASN A 128 17.73 2.30 -10.79
N ASP A 129 17.98 1.14 -11.42
CA ASP A 129 19.07 0.97 -12.39
C ASP A 129 18.91 1.83 -13.65
N GLN A 130 17.72 2.40 -13.89
CA GLN A 130 17.43 3.28 -15.00
C GLN A 130 17.58 4.78 -14.63
N GLY A 131 18.00 5.09 -13.40
CA GLY A 131 18.16 6.45 -12.91
C GLY A 131 16.88 7.17 -12.55
N GLN A 132 15.77 6.44 -12.44
CA GLN A 132 14.47 6.91 -11.95
C GLN A 132 14.34 6.67 -10.45
N TYR A 133 13.34 7.26 -9.80
CA TYR A 133 13.07 6.98 -8.39
C TYR A 133 12.78 5.50 -8.15
N ALA A 134 13.24 4.96 -7.02
CA ALA A 134 13.23 3.53 -6.71
C ALA A 134 11.85 2.85 -6.72
N TYR A 135 10.79 3.62 -6.55
CA TYR A 135 9.42 3.08 -6.54
C TYR A 135 8.74 3.04 -7.93
N TYR A 136 9.39 3.59 -8.97
CA TYR A 136 8.82 3.56 -10.32
C TYR A 136 8.62 2.13 -10.82
N GLY A 137 7.50 1.92 -11.52
CA GLY A 137 7.13 0.60 -12.04
C GLY A 137 6.36 -0.29 -11.05
N ARG A 138 6.05 0.21 -9.85
CA ARG A 138 5.23 -0.47 -8.84
C ARG A 138 3.85 0.15 -8.73
N VAL A 139 2.87 -0.59 -8.21
CA VAL A 139 1.51 -0.11 -7.98
C VAL A 139 1.17 -0.02 -6.50
N GLY A 140 0.32 0.94 -6.15
CA GLY A 140 -0.11 1.16 -4.77
C GLY A 140 -1.61 1.16 -4.59
N GLY A 141 -2.09 0.61 -3.46
CA GLY A 141 -3.49 0.60 -3.05
C GLY A 141 -3.66 0.81 -1.56
N CYS A 142 -4.91 1.09 -1.15
CA CYS A 142 -5.24 1.40 0.24
C CYS A 142 -6.54 0.73 0.69
N LEU A 143 -6.53 0.16 1.89
CA LEU A 143 -7.71 -0.42 2.56
C LEU A 143 -7.94 0.25 3.92
N VAL A 144 -9.16 0.70 4.18
CA VAL A 144 -9.48 1.50 5.36
C VAL A 144 -10.70 0.93 6.10
N THR A 145 -10.61 0.82 7.43
CA THR A 145 -11.75 0.40 8.27
C THR A 145 -11.94 1.35 9.44
N GLY A 146 -13.18 1.57 9.85
CA GLY A 146 -13.48 2.36 11.04
C GLY A 146 -14.95 2.36 11.41
N ASN A 147 -15.28 3.00 12.53
CA ASN A 147 -16.63 3.23 13.03
C ASN A 147 -16.97 4.71 13.07
N GLU A 148 -16.29 5.50 12.26
CA GLU A 148 -16.52 6.93 12.08
C GLU A 148 -16.17 7.33 10.65
N ASP A 149 -16.65 8.48 10.19
CA ASP A 149 -16.40 8.97 8.84
C ASP A 149 -14.90 9.21 8.58
N GLY A 150 -14.46 9.11 7.32
CA GLY A 150 -13.09 9.43 6.95
C GLY A 150 -12.40 8.42 6.01
N VAL A 151 -13.09 7.37 5.51
CA VAL A 151 -12.47 6.43 4.57
C VAL A 151 -11.81 7.14 3.40
N LYS A 152 -12.54 8.05 2.75
CA LYS A 152 -12.00 8.75 1.55
C LYS A 152 -10.91 9.75 1.90
N HIS A 153 -10.99 10.41 3.06
CA HIS A 153 -9.92 11.27 3.54
C HIS A 153 -8.62 10.48 3.79
N CYS A 154 -8.71 9.38 4.53
CA CYS A 154 -7.56 8.51 4.78
C CYS A 154 -6.98 7.93 3.48
N ALA A 155 -7.85 7.41 2.60
CA ALA A 155 -7.43 6.82 1.33
C ALA A 155 -6.75 7.86 0.42
N MET A 156 -7.33 9.06 0.25
CA MET A 156 -6.74 10.14 -0.54
C MET A 156 -5.33 10.48 -0.03
N ASN A 157 -5.15 10.57 1.27
CA ASN A 157 -3.86 10.91 1.87
C ASN A 157 -2.81 9.80 1.62
N VAL A 158 -3.17 8.52 1.80
CA VAL A 158 -2.28 7.38 1.53
C VAL A 158 -1.95 7.29 0.04
N LEU A 159 -2.96 7.32 -0.83
CA LEU A 159 -2.76 7.18 -2.28
C LEU A 159 -1.95 8.34 -2.87
N TYR A 160 -2.18 9.58 -2.41
CA TYR A 160 -1.36 10.72 -2.82
C TYR A 160 0.09 10.54 -2.39
N SER A 161 0.33 10.09 -1.15
CA SER A 161 1.69 9.84 -0.66
C SER A 161 2.40 8.79 -1.51
N LEU A 162 1.75 7.67 -1.82
CA LEU A 162 2.30 6.62 -2.66
C LEU A 162 2.58 7.13 -4.09
N GLN A 163 1.64 7.87 -4.68
CA GLN A 163 1.82 8.46 -6.01
C GLN A 163 2.99 9.45 -6.04
N HIS A 164 3.12 10.30 -5.02
CA HIS A 164 4.24 11.25 -4.92
C HIS A 164 5.59 10.54 -4.82
N LEU A 165 5.64 9.39 -4.17
CA LEU A 165 6.85 8.56 -4.06
C LEU A 165 7.23 7.85 -5.37
N GLY A 166 6.29 7.71 -6.32
CA GLY A 166 6.54 7.08 -7.61
C GLY A 166 5.72 5.81 -7.91
N TYR A 167 4.84 5.39 -7.01
CA TYR A 167 3.91 4.31 -7.30
C TYR A 167 2.86 4.74 -8.31
N VAL A 168 2.51 3.85 -9.23
CA VAL A 168 1.34 4.01 -10.09
C VAL A 168 0.09 3.69 -9.26
N ILE A 169 -0.88 4.59 -9.28
CA ILE A 169 -2.16 4.41 -8.61
C ILE A 169 -3.22 4.01 -9.64
N PRO A 170 -3.67 2.74 -9.65
CA PRO A 170 -4.71 2.28 -10.57
C PRO A 170 -6.06 2.97 -10.33
N PRO A 171 -7.01 2.85 -11.28
CA PRO A 171 -8.39 3.24 -11.01
C PRO A 171 -8.94 2.51 -9.79
N GLN A 172 -9.71 3.22 -8.96
CA GLN A 172 -10.35 2.65 -7.76
C GLN A 172 -9.37 1.92 -6.83
N ALA A 173 -8.18 2.49 -6.63
CA ALA A 173 -7.10 1.91 -5.83
C ALA A 173 -7.37 1.93 -4.32
N ASP A 174 -8.59 2.23 -3.88
CA ASP A 174 -9.00 2.18 -2.49
C ASP A 174 -10.32 1.43 -2.29
N ALA A 175 -10.42 0.77 -1.14
CA ALA A 175 -11.68 0.29 -0.62
C ALA A 175 -11.72 0.46 0.91
N GLY A 176 -12.92 0.42 1.46
CA GLY A 176 -13.06 0.55 2.90
C GLY A 176 -14.44 0.17 3.40
N TRP A 177 -14.54 0.07 4.72
CA TRP A 177 -15.78 -0.17 5.44
C TRP A 177 -15.89 0.78 6.62
N ILE A 178 -17.09 1.30 6.81
CA ILE A 178 -17.46 2.13 7.97
C ILE A 178 -18.63 1.46 8.68
N GLY A 179 -18.46 1.20 9.97
CA GLY A 179 -19.52 0.83 10.88
C GLY A 179 -20.26 2.04 11.45
N GLU A 180 -21.26 1.77 12.29
CA GLU A 180 -21.99 2.80 13.01
C GLU A 180 -21.04 3.56 13.95
N ALA A 181 -21.13 4.88 13.94
CA ALA A 181 -20.32 5.74 14.80
C ALA A 181 -20.59 5.52 16.29
N GLY A 182 -19.55 5.59 17.11
CA GLY A 182 -19.60 5.32 18.53
C GLY A 182 -19.19 3.88 18.88
N PRO A 183 -19.72 3.28 19.96
CA PRO A 183 -19.33 1.93 20.40
C PRO A 183 -19.98 0.79 19.59
N GLY A 184 -20.39 1.06 18.36
CA GLY A 184 -20.98 0.07 17.47
C GLY A 184 -20.00 -1.05 17.09
N PRO A 185 -20.51 -2.18 16.52
CA PRO A 185 -19.65 -3.29 16.14
C PRO A 185 -18.66 -2.86 15.03
N SER A 186 -17.42 -3.28 15.16
CA SER A 186 -16.37 -3.07 14.17
C SER A 186 -16.42 -4.16 13.08
N TYR A 187 -15.68 -4.01 11.99
CA TYR A 187 -15.77 -4.82 10.77
C TYR A 187 -15.91 -6.34 10.99
N LEU A 188 -15.13 -6.92 11.92
CA LEU A 188 -15.14 -8.36 12.21
C LEU A 188 -16.11 -8.75 13.35
N ASP A 189 -16.70 -7.78 14.04
CA ASP A 189 -17.54 -8.07 15.19
C ASP A 189 -18.88 -8.67 14.76
N ALA A 190 -19.44 -9.52 15.62
CA ALA A 190 -20.75 -10.09 15.39
C ALA A 190 -21.81 -8.97 15.25
N GLY A 191 -22.64 -9.06 14.22
CA GLY A 191 -23.68 -8.06 13.95
C GLY A 191 -23.24 -6.82 13.16
N SER A 192 -21.95 -6.66 12.86
CA SER A 192 -21.46 -5.54 12.04
C SER A 192 -21.94 -5.57 10.59
N GLY A 193 -22.17 -6.76 10.05
CA GLY A 193 -22.41 -6.96 8.62
C GLY A 193 -21.21 -6.65 7.73
N GLY A 194 -20.05 -6.29 8.32
CA GLY A 194 -18.87 -5.85 7.59
C GLY A 194 -18.38 -6.84 6.53
N PRO A 195 -18.08 -8.10 6.89
CA PRO A 195 -17.62 -9.11 5.93
C PRO A 195 -18.66 -9.47 4.85
N ALA A 196 -19.94 -9.22 5.09
CA ALA A 196 -21.04 -9.48 4.16
C ALA A 196 -21.50 -8.20 3.41
N ASN A 197 -20.80 -7.07 3.59
CA ASN A 197 -21.20 -5.81 2.97
C ASN A 197 -20.87 -5.82 1.47
N ASP A 198 -21.92 -5.79 0.64
CA ASP A 198 -21.79 -5.89 -0.83
C ASP A 198 -20.96 -4.75 -1.44
N PHE A 199 -21.15 -3.53 -0.94
CA PHE A 199 -20.41 -2.37 -1.45
C PHE A 199 -18.92 -2.47 -1.15
N THR A 200 -18.57 -2.87 0.08
CA THR A 200 -17.17 -3.09 0.50
C THR A 200 -16.54 -4.24 -0.30
N ASN A 201 -17.23 -5.37 -0.43
CA ASN A 201 -16.74 -6.52 -1.18
C ASN A 201 -16.54 -6.19 -2.66
N ARG A 202 -17.49 -5.49 -3.30
CA ARG A 202 -17.34 -5.02 -4.68
C ARG A 202 -16.12 -4.13 -4.86
N ASN A 203 -15.96 -3.12 -4.00
CA ASN A 203 -14.86 -2.17 -4.14
C ASN A 203 -13.50 -2.83 -3.84
N THR A 204 -13.43 -3.71 -2.86
CA THR A 204 -12.22 -4.49 -2.58
C THR A 204 -11.85 -5.38 -3.77
N THR A 205 -12.84 -6.01 -4.39
CA THR A 205 -12.64 -6.82 -5.60
C THR A 205 -12.10 -5.96 -6.75
N PHE A 206 -12.73 -4.82 -7.06
CA PHE A 206 -12.29 -3.93 -8.13
C PHE A 206 -10.88 -3.40 -7.87
N MET A 207 -10.61 -2.93 -6.65
CA MET A 207 -9.28 -2.48 -6.27
C MET A 207 -8.23 -3.56 -6.54
N THR A 208 -8.47 -4.78 -6.04
CA THR A 208 -7.51 -5.88 -6.14
C THR A 208 -7.23 -6.24 -7.59
N TRP A 209 -8.26 -6.41 -8.42
CA TRP A 209 -8.09 -6.73 -9.83
C TRP A 209 -7.39 -5.61 -10.61
N ASN A 210 -7.70 -4.34 -10.31
CA ASN A 210 -7.00 -3.21 -10.93
C ASN A 210 -5.52 -3.17 -10.55
N LEU A 211 -5.18 -3.47 -9.28
CA LEU A 211 -3.78 -3.61 -8.85
C LEU A 211 -3.06 -4.71 -9.62
N LEU A 212 -3.67 -5.90 -9.73
CA LEU A 212 -3.11 -7.04 -10.47
C LEU A 212 -2.86 -6.69 -11.94
N HIS A 213 -3.85 -6.15 -12.63
CA HIS A 213 -3.74 -5.83 -14.06
C HIS A 213 -2.70 -4.75 -14.34
N VAL A 214 -2.68 -3.67 -13.55
CA VAL A 214 -1.71 -2.59 -13.76
C VAL A 214 -0.29 -3.05 -13.40
N ALA A 215 -0.12 -3.83 -12.32
CA ALA A 215 1.18 -4.42 -12.00
C ALA A 215 1.68 -5.34 -13.13
N ARG A 216 0.80 -6.18 -13.69
CA ARG A 216 1.13 -7.04 -14.82
C ARG A 216 1.57 -6.23 -16.05
N MET A 217 0.79 -5.20 -16.41
CA MET A 217 1.14 -4.32 -17.53
C MET A 217 2.50 -3.63 -17.34
N LEU A 218 2.79 -3.15 -16.13
CA LEU A 218 4.08 -2.52 -15.82
C LEU A 218 5.23 -3.52 -15.89
N LYS A 219 5.03 -4.72 -15.35
CA LYS A 219 6.06 -5.75 -15.35
C LYS A 219 6.37 -6.23 -16.78
N ASP A 220 5.35 -6.42 -17.61
CA ASP A 220 5.50 -6.78 -19.03
C ASP A 220 6.20 -5.69 -19.84
N ALA A 221 5.98 -4.42 -19.50
CA ALA A 221 6.64 -3.27 -20.11
C ALA A 221 8.07 -3.02 -19.60
N GLY A 222 8.52 -3.73 -18.57
CA GLY A 222 9.80 -3.47 -17.90
C GLY A 222 9.80 -2.21 -17.04
N GLY A 223 8.62 -1.79 -16.54
CA GLY A 223 8.41 -0.59 -15.74
C GLY A 223 7.93 0.62 -16.55
N ILE A 224 8.16 1.81 -16.02
CA ILE A 224 7.90 3.07 -16.71
C ILE A 224 9.12 3.38 -17.60
N PRO A 225 8.95 3.65 -18.92
CA PRO A 225 10.07 3.96 -19.80
C PRO A 225 10.93 5.12 -19.27
N ALA A 226 12.25 4.93 -19.27
CA ALA A 226 13.21 5.89 -18.75
C ALA A 226 13.59 6.90 -19.84
N HIS A 227 12.73 7.89 -20.03
CA HIS A 227 12.99 9.02 -20.94
C HIS A 227 12.27 10.28 -20.44
N GLY A 228 13.04 11.32 -20.14
CA GLY A 228 12.50 12.60 -19.64
C GLY A 228 12.04 12.58 -18.18
N ASN A 229 12.29 11.47 -17.46
CA ASN A 229 11.89 11.24 -16.07
C ASN A 229 12.99 10.59 -15.23
N GLN A 230 14.25 10.72 -15.66
CA GLN A 230 15.41 10.17 -14.98
C GLN A 230 16.00 11.25 -14.04
N ARG A 231 15.92 11.01 -12.75
CA ARG A 231 16.48 11.89 -11.73
C ARG A 231 18.01 11.96 -11.85
N SER A 232 18.66 10.87 -12.28
CA SER A 232 20.09 10.82 -12.50
C SER A 232 20.60 11.87 -13.50
N GLU A 233 19.82 12.18 -14.55
CA GLU A 233 20.18 13.24 -15.50
C GLU A 233 20.14 14.64 -14.87
N TRP A 234 19.14 14.88 -14.03
CA TRP A 234 19.05 16.12 -13.27
C TRP A 234 20.25 16.27 -12.33
N ASP A 235 20.60 15.22 -11.62
CA ASP A 235 21.73 15.21 -10.70
C ASP A 235 23.07 15.38 -11.42
N ALA A 236 23.17 14.87 -12.65
CA ALA A 236 24.33 15.07 -13.53
C ALA A 236 24.38 16.49 -14.17
N GLY A 237 23.42 17.35 -13.88
CA GLY A 237 23.44 18.75 -14.31
C GLY A 237 22.55 19.09 -15.51
N CYS A 238 21.83 18.11 -16.09
CA CYS A 238 20.80 18.37 -17.08
C CYS A 238 19.71 19.22 -16.44
N ARG A 239 19.32 20.27 -16.65
CA ARG A 239 18.20 21.02 -16.05
C ARG A 239 16.99 21.07 -16.97
N PHE A 240 16.94 20.19 -17.99
CA PHE A 240 15.88 20.16 -19.01
C PHE A 240 15.62 21.54 -19.63
N ASP A 241 16.71 22.31 -19.83
CA ASP A 241 16.70 23.70 -20.31
C ASP A 241 15.99 24.72 -19.41
N PHE A 242 15.64 24.35 -18.19
CA PHE A 242 15.08 25.26 -17.21
C PHE A 242 16.14 25.79 -16.24
N PRO A 243 16.12 27.12 -15.89
CA PRO A 243 16.96 27.62 -14.82
C PRO A 243 16.62 26.88 -13.51
N ASN A 244 17.64 26.39 -12.81
CA ASN A 244 17.43 25.80 -11.50
C ASN A 244 17.05 26.90 -10.50
N PRO A 245 15.86 26.89 -9.90
CA PRO A 245 15.53 27.86 -8.87
C PRO A 245 16.44 27.67 -7.66
N GLU A 246 17.00 28.75 -7.16
CA GLU A 246 17.93 28.74 -6.02
C GLU A 246 17.24 28.32 -4.70
N HIS A 247 15.91 28.39 -4.67
CA HIS A 247 15.11 28.14 -3.47
C HIS A 247 13.99 27.15 -3.78
N ARG A 248 14.20 25.92 -3.36
CA ARG A 248 13.17 24.87 -3.29
C ARG A 248 13.37 24.04 -2.02
#